data_df195891c8b138f4a8936fb102eaefd2
#
_entry.id   df195891c8b138f4a8936fb102eaefd2
#
_cell.length_a   1.000
_cell.length_b   1.000
_cell.length_c   1.000
_cell.angle_alpha   90.00
_cell.angle_beta   90.00
_cell.angle_gamma   90.00
#
_symmetry.space_group_name_H-M   'P 1'
#
loop_
_entity.id
_entity.type
_entity.pdbx_description
1 polymer ?
#
loop_
_entity_poly.entity_id
_entity_poly.type
_entity_poly.pdbx_seq_one_letter_code
_entity_poly.pdbx_strand_id
1 'polypeptide(L)'
;MKTKKKIWCCLFSLLWMFVLIFPVMASEIPDIPTERQKPLLVDEAGLLSEEESSTLINKLEEISQRQKNEVAVVTVNSLEGKTAEAYADDYYDYNGYGYGENDDGLLLLVSMGEREWAVTTYGYCHTVAFTDAGLDYISSEFRSKLSNGEYAKAFECFADLCDDFLTQAATGEPYDVDNMPKGKVSPFWLYTDLVVAFFISFGIVKGKSRNLKSVKKQESAKAYERSGSLSLRRSTDSFVNRIVTQKTI
;
A
#
# COMPACT_ATOMS: atom_id res chain seq x y z
N MET A 1 -45.52 -70.11 -18.74
CA MET A 1 -44.67 -69.00 -19.15
C MET A 1 -45.21 -67.64 -18.81
N LYS A 2 -46.54 -67.44 -18.61
CA LYS A 2 -47.13 -66.12 -18.29
C LYS A 2 -46.94 -65.64 -16.84
N THR A 3 -46.78 -66.54 -15.88
CA THR A 3 -46.61 -66.20 -14.44
C THR A 3 -45.22 -65.67 -14.09
N LYS A 4 -44.16 -66.19 -14.72
CA LYS A 4 -42.76 -65.68 -14.49
C LYS A 4 -42.59 -64.26 -14.94
N LYS A 5 -43.24 -63.85 -16.05
CA LYS A 5 -43.17 -62.43 -16.53
C LYS A 5 -43.87 -61.44 -15.58
N LYS A 6 -44.98 -61.86 -14.93
CA LYS A 6 -45.69 -61.02 -13.97
C LYS A 6 -44.88 -60.80 -12.67
N ILE A 7 -44.17 -61.80 -12.20
CA ILE A 7 -43.30 -61.73 -11.01
C ILE A 7 -42.10 -60.80 -11.29
N TRP A 8 -41.49 -60.85 -12.50
CA TRP A 8 -40.41 -59.99 -12.89
C TRP A 8 -40.83 -58.55 -13.01
N CYS A 9 -42.00 -58.22 -13.54
CA CYS A 9 -42.56 -56.89 -13.58
C CYS A 9 -42.81 -56.30 -12.17
N CYS A 10 -43.35 -57.13 -11.24
CA CYS A 10 -43.53 -56.68 -9.86
C CYS A 10 -42.21 -56.46 -9.12
N LEU A 11 -41.20 -57.30 -9.34
CA LEU A 11 -39.85 -57.10 -8.77
C LEU A 11 -39.17 -55.86 -9.33
N PHE A 12 -39.33 -55.55 -10.62
CA PHE A 12 -38.79 -54.36 -11.26
C PHE A 12 -39.50 -53.10 -10.78
N SER A 13 -40.83 -53.14 -10.56
CA SER A 13 -41.56 -52.00 -9.99
C SER A 13 -41.19 -51.74 -8.52
N LEU A 14 -40.96 -52.81 -7.75
CA LEU A 14 -40.51 -52.70 -6.36
C LEU A 14 -39.09 -52.15 -6.26
N LEU A 15 -38.20 -52.55 -7.17
CA LEU A 15 -36.80 -51.99 -7.25
C LEU A 15 -36.79 -50.51 -7.66
N TRP A 16 -37.72 -50.11 -8.55
CA TRP A 16 -37.86 -48.71 -8.95
C TRP A 16 -38.46 -47.83 -7.85
N MET A 17 -39.31 -48.38 -7.02
CA MET A 17 -39.88 -47.68 -5.87
C MET A 17 -38.85 -47.46 -4.74
N PHE A 18 -37.83 -48.34 -4.65
CA PHE A 18 -36.76 -48.22 -3.66
C PHE A 18 -35.74 -47.11 -4.05
N VAL A 19 -35.61 -46.78 -5.34
CA VAL A 19 -34.73 -45.70 -5.84
C VAL A 19 -35.30 -44.32 -5.53
N LEU A 20 -36.60 -44.17 -5.26
CA LEU A 20 -37.25 -42.90 -4.97
C LEU A 20 -37.28 -42.55 -3.46
N ILE A 21 -36.71 -43.40 -2.58
CA ILE A 21 -36.66 -43.16 -1.13
C ILE A 21 -35.24 -42.81 -0.64
N PHE A 22 -34.35 -42.37 -1.52
CA PHE A 22 -33.18 -41.67 -1.01
C PHE A 22 -33.67 -40.30 -0.49
N PRO A 23 -33.60 -40.01 0.82
CA PRO A 23 -33.81 -38.67 1.28
C PRO A 23 -32.73 -37.85 0.59
N VAL A 24 -33.14 -36.92 -0.25
CA VAL A 24 -32.30 -35.79 -0.58
C VAL A 24 -32.00 -35.15 0.78
N MET A 25 -30.80 -35.41 1.30
CA MET A 25 -30.26 -34.65 2.39
C MET A 25 -30.19 -33.23 1.82
N ALA A 26 -31.22 -32.42 2.06
CA ALA A 26 -31.13 -31.02 1.95
C ALA A 26 -29.97 -30.64 2.89
N SER A 27 -28.82 -30.26 2.36
CA SER A 27 -27.82 -29.56 3.16
C SER A 27 -28.56 -28.35 3.72
N GLU A 28 -28.79 -28.31 5.02
CA GLU A 28 -29.23 -27.08 5.65
C GLU A 28 -28.21 -26.02 5.23
N ILE A 29 -28.66 -25.01 4.47
CA ILE A 29 -27.86 -23.83 4.21
C ILE A 29 -27.64 -23.22 5.58
N PRO A 30 -26.39 -23.09 6.06
CA PRO A 30 -26.12 -22.48 7.35
C PRO A 30 -26.80 -21.12 7.42
N ASP A 31 -27.45 -20.84 8.53
CA ASP A 31 -28.03 -19.51 8.76
C ASP A 31 -26.90 -18.51 8.84
N ILE A 32 -26.87 -17.55 7.91
CA ILE A 32 -25.82 -16.50 7.85
C ILE A 32 -26.07 -15.53 9.02
N PRO A 33 -25.12 -15.37 9.94
CA PRO A 33 -25.27 -14.45 11.04
C PRO A 33 -25.43 -13.02 10.54
N THR A 34 -26.31 -12.27 11.15
CA THR A 34 -26.51 -10.82 10.85
C THR A 34 -25.54 -9.92 11.60
N GLU A 35 -24.75 -10.46 12.50
CA GLU A 35 -23.76 -9.74 13.29
C GLU A 35 -22.43 -10.51 13.24
N ARG A 36 -21.34 -9.76 13.19
CA ARG A 36 -19.98 -10.31 13.18
C ARG A 36 -19.71 -11.19 14.40
N GLN A 37 -19.30 -12.43 14.16
CA GLN A 37 -18.99 -13.44 15.17
C GLN A 37 -17.53 -13.51 15.57
N LYS A 38 -16.62 -13.00 14.74
CA LYS A 38 -15.17 -13.04 14.91
C LYS A 38 -14.57 -11.64 14.87
N PRO A 39 -13.42 -11.40 15.49
CA PRO A 39 -12.71 -10.10 15.37
C PRO A 39 -12.25 -9.87 13.92
N LEU A 40 -11.91 -8.60 13.60
CA LEU A 40 -11.39 -8.23 12.26
C LEU A 40 -10.00 -8.82 11.97
N LEU A 41 -9.26 -9.23 12.99
CA LEU A 41 -8.04 -9.99 12.85
C LEU A 41 -8.24 -11.39 13.48
N VAL A 42 -8.04 -12.42 12.69
CA VAL A 42 -8.01 -13.82 13.14
C VAL A 42 -6.70 -14.44 12.66
N ASP A 43 -5.78 -14.68 13.58
CA ASP A 43 -4.45 -15.25 13.26
C ASP A 43 -4.37 -16.72 13.76
N GLU A 44 -5.05 -17.64 13.05
CA GLU A 44 -4.99 -19.08 13.38
C GLU A 44 -3.66 -19.73 12.99
N ALA A 45 -2.93 -19.12 12.06
CA ALA A 45 -1.61 -19.60 11.65
C ALA A 45 -0.48 -19.14 12.60
N GLY A 46 -0.78 -18.23 13.53
CA GLY A 46 0.20 -17.74 14.51
C GLY A 46 1.37 -16.98 13.88
N LEU A 47 1.10 -16.12 12.92
CA LEU A 47 2.11 -15.37 12.17
C LEU A 47 2.56 -14.09 12.85
N LEU A 48 1.74 -13.60 13.78
CA LEU A 48 1.96 -12.33 14.49
C LEU A 48 2.26 -12.57 15.95
N SER A 49 3.09 -11.72 16.52
CA SER A 49 3.24 -11.59 17.98
C SER A 49 1.98 -10.98 18.61
N GLU A 50 1.82 -11.11 19.93
CA GLU A 50 0.69 -10.49 20.65
C GLU A 50 0.65 -8.96 20.49
N GLU A 51 1.83 -8.30 20.46
CA GLU A 51 1.93 -6.84 20.27
C GLU A 51 1.53 -6.43 18.85
N GLU A 52 2.01 -7.14 17.83
CA GLU A 52 1.65 -6.90 16.44
C GLU A 52 0.16 -7.14 16.20
N SER A 53 -0.39 -8.24 16.75
CA SER A 53 -1.82 -8.57 16.66
C SER A 53 -2.68 -7.47 17.32
N SER A 54 -2.30 -7.02 18.52
CA SER A 54 -3.02 -5.95 19.23
C SER A 54 -2.99 -4.63 18.48
N THR A 55 -1.85 -4.29 17.88
CA THR A 55 -1.70 -3.07 17.08
C THR A 55 -2.54 -3.13 15.82
N LEU A 56 -2.50 -4.25 15.12
CA LEU A 56 -3.22 -4.45 13.86
C LEU A 56 -4.75 -4.49 14.07
N ILE A 57 -5.23 -5.18 15.10
CA ILE A 57 -6.67 -5.25 15.36
C ILE A 57 -7.24 -3.87 15.67
N ASN A 58 -6.54 -3.06 16.48
CA ASN A 58 -6.96 -1.69 16.77
C ASN A 58 -7.03 -0.83 15.51
N LYS A 59 -6.07 -0.98 14.61
CA LYS A 59 -6.02 -0.29 13.33
C LYS A 59 -7.17 -0.70 12.42
N LEU A 60 -7.44 -2.00 12.30
CA LEU A 60 -8.55 -2.50 11.49
C LEU A 60 -9.91 -2.03 12.02
N GLU A 61 -10.11 -2.04 13.34
CA GLU A 61 -11.33 -1.52 13.98
C GLU A 61 -11.50 -0.01 13.75
N GLU A 62 -10.42 0.79 13.89
CA GLU A 62 -10.46 2.22 13.61
C GLU A 62 -10.85 2.50 12.15
N ILE A 63 -10.19 1.83 11.20
CA ILE A 63 -10.48 1.98 9.77
C ILE A 63 -11.94 1.62 9.51
N SER A 64 -12.38 0.45 9.99
CA SER A 64 -13.73 -0.05 9.73
C SER A 64 -14.80 0.87 10.28
N GLN A 65 -14.62 1.40 11.48
CA GLN A 65 -15.56 2.36 12.08
C GLN A 65 -15.61 3.69 11.34
N ARG A 66 -14.47 4.18 10.88
CA ARG A 66 -14.36 5.46 10.16
C ARG A 66 -14.89 5.36 8.74
N GLN A 67 -14.55 4.31 8.04
CA GLN A 67 -14.93 4.12 6.64
C GLN A 67 -16.32 3.52 6.45
N LYS A 68 -16.95 2.99 7.51
CA LYS A 68 -18.22 2.27 7.43
C LYS A 68 -18.15 1.05 6.49
N ASN A 69 -16.98 0.42 6.45
CA ASN A 69 -16.68 -0.79 5.70
C ASN A 69 -15.78 -1.68 6.54
N GLU A 70 -16.09 -2.95 6.71
CA GLU A 70 -15.24 -3.84 7.47
C GLU A 70 -14.00 -4.23 6.67
N VAL A 71 -12.83 -4.05 7.28
CA VAL A 71 -11.55 -4.48 6.74
C VAL A 71 -11.00 -5.59 7.64
N ALA A 72 -10.97 -6.81 7.14
CA ALA A 72 -10.58 -7.98 7.93
C ALA A 72 -9.34 -8.69 7.37
N VAL A 73 -8.58 -9.31 8.27
CA VAL A 73 -7.43 -10.17 7.94
C VAL A 73 -7.59 -11.50 8.66
N VAL A 74 -7.51 -12.58 7.91
CA VAL A 74 -7.64 -13.95 8.42
C VAL A 74 -6.46 -14.77 7.96
N THR A 75 -5.78 -15.44 8.88
CA THR A 75 -4.74 -16.41 8.55
C THR A 75 -5.18 -17.80 9.00
N VAL A 76 -4.98 -18.80 8.15
CA VAL A 76 -5.36 -20.19 8.41
C VAL A 76 -4.22 -21.14 8.09
N ASN A 77 -4.27 -22.33 8.67
CA ASN A 77 -3.28 -23.38 8.39
C ASN A 77 -3.66 -24.25 7.19
N SER A 78 -4.93 -24.30 6.81
CA SER A 78 -5.41 -25.08 5.67
C SER A 78 -6.72 -24.52 5.12
N LEU A 79 -6.92 -24.68 3.81
CA LEU A 79 -8.16 -24.36 3.09
C LEU A 79 -9.18 -25.51 3.08
N GLU A 80 -8.89 -26.61 3.75
CA GLU A 80 -9.78 -27.78 3.84
C GLU A 80 -10.22 -28.33 2.47
N GLY A 81 -9.36 -28.17 1.45
CA GLY A 81 -9.62 -28.63 0.09
C GLY A 81 -10.44 -27.66 -0.78
N LYS A 82 -10.78 -26.48 -0.28
CA LYS A 82 -11.37 -25.38 -1.07
C LYS A 82 -10.32 -24.55 -1.78
N THR A 83 -10.71 -23.73 -2.74
CA THR A 83 -9.85 -22.65 -3.24
C THR A 83 -9.76 -21.52 -2.22
N ALA A 84 -8.74 -20.69 -2.29
CA ALA A 84 -8.58 -19.57 -1.36
C ALA A 84 -9.77 -18.58 -1.45
N GLU A 85 -10.27 -18.33 -2.65
CA GLU A 85 -11.44 -17.47 -2.87
C GLU A 85 -12.68 -18.07 -2.21
N ALA A 86 -13.00 -19.33 -2.50
CA ALA A 86 -14.20 -19.98 -1.94
C ALA A 86 -14.14 -20.08 -0.41
N TYR A 87 -12.93 -20.25 0.16
CA TYR A 87 -12.76 -20.26 1.60
C TYR A 87 -12.95 -18.87 2.19
N ALA A 88 -12.42 -17.83 1.53
CA ALA A 88 -12.56 -16.45 1.97
C ALA A 88 -14.02 -15.99 1.94
N ASP A 89 -14.75 -16.32 0.87
CA ASP A 89 -16.17 -16.00 0.72
C ASP A 89 -16.99 -16.69 1.83
N ASP A 90 -16.82 -17.99 2.00
CA ASP A 90 -17.49 -18.75 3.05
C ASP A 90 -17.14 -18.21 4.46
N TYR A 91 -15.89 -17.84 4.67
CA TYR A 91 -15.45 -17.30 5.96
C TYR A 91 -16.09 -15.94 6.26
N TYR A 92 -16.21 -15.10 5.25
CA TYR A 92 -16.87 -13.80 5.36
C TYR A 92 -18.35 -13.99 5.73
N ASP A 93 -19.08 -14.78 4.93
CA ASP A 93 -20.51 -14.98 5.08
C ASP A 93 -20.86 -15.68 6.40
N TYR A 94 -20.21 -16.81 6.69
CA TYR A 94 -20.58 -17.64 7.86
C TYR A 94 -20.15 -17.04 9.21
N ASN A 95 -19.29 -16.02 9.19
CA ASN A 95 -18.93 -15.29 10.41
C ASN A 95 -19.60 -13.91 10.48
N GLY A 96 -20.51 -13.60 9.54
CA GLY A 96 -21.30 -12.37 9.56
C GLY A 96 -20.44 -11.10 9.49
N TYR A 97 -19.40 -11.12 8.68
CA TYR A 97 -18.63 -9.91 8.40
C TYR A 97 -19.43 -8.97 7.50
N GLY A 98 -19.15 -7.68 7.63
CA GLY A 98 -19.72 -6.63 6.82
C GLY A 98 -20.36 -5.53 7.64
N TYR A 99 -20.29 -4.31 7.14
CA TYR A 99 -20.82 -3.15 7.80
C TYR A 99 -22.21 -2.80 7.23
N GLY A 100 -23.22 -2.72 8.12
CA GLY A 100 -24.56 -2.28 7.75
C GLY A 100 -25.39 -3.33 7.00
N GLU A 101 -26.44 -2.86 6.29
CA GLU A 101 -27.41 -3.74 5.62
C GLU A 101 -26.91 -4.37 4.30
N ASN A 102 -25.80 -3.87 3.77
CA ASN A 102 -25.22 -4.36 2.51
C ASN A 102 -23.97 -5.21 2.73
N ASP A 103 -23.64 -5.53 3.96
CA ASP A 103 -22.43 -6.27 4.35
C ASP A 103 -21.15 -5.66 3.75
N ASP A 104 -21.06 -4.30 3.81
CA ASP A 104 -19.98 -3.54 3.20
C ASP A 104 -18.62 -3.88 3.81
N GLY A 105 -17.68 -4.39 3.01
CA GLY A 105 -16.37 -4.72 3.51
C GLY A 105 -15.51 -5.58 2.59
N LEU A 106 -14.35 -5.95 3.11
CA LEU A 106 -13.42 -6.85 2.43
C LEU A 106 -12.60 -7.65 3.45
N LEU A 107 -12.14 -8.83 3.01
CA LEU A 107 -11.35 -9.74 3.81
C LEU A 107 -10.14 -10.22 3.03
N LEU A 108 -8.95 -10.12 3.64
CA LEU A 108 -7.74 -10.78 3.18
C LEU A 108 -7.60 -12.12 3.91
N LEU A 109 -7.65 -13.21 3.16
CA LEU A 109 -7.31 -14.55 3.63
C LEU A 109 -5.89 -14.92 3.24
N VAL A 110 -5.14 -15.52 4.16
CA VAL A 110 -3.82 -16.11 3.90
C VAL A 110 -3.77 -17.53 4.45
N SER A 111 -3.55 -18.51 3.59
CA SER A 111 -3.32 -19.90 3.99
C SER A 111 -1.83 -20.24 3.98
N MET A 112 -1.35 -20.76 5.10
CA MET A 112 0.06 -21.17 5.23
C MET A 112 0.30 -22.59 4.71
N GLY A 113 -0.70 -23.47 4.74
CA GLY A 113 -0.57 -24.84 4.24
C GLY A 113 -0.41 -24.88 2.73
N GLU A 114 -1.32 -24.25 2.02
CA GLU A 114 -1.33 -24.19 0.55
C GLU A 114 -0.43 -23.07 0.02
N ARG A 115 -0.05 -22.07 0.86
CA ARG A 115 0.68 -20.86 0.47
C ARG A 115 -0.09 -20.02 -0.56
N GLU A 116 -1.38 -19.95 -0.34
CA GLU A 116 -2.33 -19.20 -1.13
C GLU A 116 -2.91 -18.05 -0.33
N TRP A 117 -3.40 -17.05 -1.02
CA TRP A 117 -4.14 -15.93 -0.43
C TRP A 117 -5.28 -15.54 -1.36
N ALA A 118 -6.30 -14.90 -0.79
CA ALA A 118 -7.38 -14.31 -1.54
C ALA A 118 -7.84 -13.02 -0.85
N VAL A 119 -8.39 -12.11 -1.64
CA VAL A 119 -9.12 -10.94 -1.14
C VAL A 119 -10.53 -11.07 -1.65
N THR A 120 -11.51 -11.11 -0.75
CA THR A 120 -12.93 -11.04 -1.10
C THR A 120 -13.49 -9.68 -0.73
N THR A 121 -14.45 -9.18 -1.52
CA THR A 121 -15.03 -7.82 -1.39
C THR A 121 -16.54 -7.90 -1.48
N TYR A 122 -17.25 -7.16 -0.62
CA TYR A 122 -18.69 -7.14 -0.52
C TYR A 122 -19.26 -5.72 -0.51
N GLY A 123 -20.53 -5.60 -0.89
CA GLY A 123 -21.27 -4.38 -0.84
C GLY A 123 -20.60 -3.21 -1.57
N TYR A 124 -20.39 -2.09 -0.88
CA TYR A 124 -19.73 -0.90 -1.42
C TYR A 124 -18.29 -1.18 -1.87
N CYS A 125 -17.56 -2.01 -1.13
CA CYS A 125 -16.20 -2.40 -1.50
C CYS A 125 -16.16 -3.07 -2.87
N HIS A 126 -17.09 -4.00 -3.15
CA HIS A 126 -17.16 -4.73 -4.41
C HIS A 126 -17.64 -3.86 -5.58
N THR A 127 -18.64 -3.01 -5.33
CA THR A 127 -19.34 -2.31 -6.42
C THR A 127 -18.71 -0.98 -6.81
N VAL A 128 -17.98 -0.32 -5.88
CA VAL A 128 -17.51 1.05 -6.04
C VAL A 128 -16.04 1.22 -5.67
N ALA A 129 -15.63 0.78 -4.47
CA ALA A 129 -14.37 1.23 -3.90
C ALA A 129 -13.14 0.54 -4.49
N PHE A 130 -13.26 -0.74 -4.84
CA PHE A 130 -12.13 -1.55 -5.30
C PHE A 130 -12.38 -2.06 -6.72
N THR A 131 -11.70 -1.45 -7.69
CA THR A 131 -11.67 -1.95 -9.07
C THR A 131 -10.71 -3.14 -9.18
N ASP A 132 -10.80 -3.94 -10.24
CA ASP A 132 -9.86 -5.05 -10.49
C ASP A 132 -8.41 -4.54 -10.51
N ALA A 133 -8.16 -3.40 -11.16
CA ALA A 133 -6.84 -2.77 -11.20
C ALA A 133 -6.37 -2.32 -9.80
N GLY A 134 -7.31 -1.85 -8.97
CA GLY A 134 -7.05 -1.49 -7.58
C GLY A 134 -6.65 -2.68 -6.71
N LEU A 135 -7.37 -3.80 -6.84
CA LEU A 135 -7.05 -5.04 -6.13
C LEU A 135 -5.70 -5.63 -6.57
N ASP A 136 -5.39 -5.56 -7.87
CA ASP A 136 -4.08 -5.95 -8.41
C ASP A 136 -2.95 -5.10 -7.81
N TYR A 137 -3.16 -3.79 -7.72
CA TYR A 137 -2.20 -2.87 -7.10
C TYR A 137 -1.96 -3.23 -5.62
N ILE A 138 -3.03 -3.33 -4.82
CA ILE A 138 -2.96 -3.69 -3.40
C ILE A 138 -2.23 -5.02 -3.23
N SER A 139 -2.61 -6.03 -4.03
CA SER A 139 -1.99 -7.35 -3.95
C SER A 139 -0.50 -7.33 -4.28
N SER A 140 -0.07 -6.53 -5.23
CA SER A 140 1.34 -6.39 -5.59
C SER A 140 2.18 -5.82 -4.44
N GLU A 141 1.60 -4.90 -3.66
CA GLU A 141 2.27 -4.21 -2.56
C GLU A 141 2.47 -5.10 -1.32
N PHE A 142 1.47 -5.90 -0.94
CA PHE A 142 1.60 -6.76 0.24
C PHE A 142 2.24 -8.12 -0.07
N ARG A 143 2.05 -8.67 -1.28
CA ARG A 143 2.52 -10.01 -1.66
C ARG A 143 4.02 -10.18 -1.51
N SER A 144 4.81 -9.17 -1.87
CA SER A 144 6.26 -9.21 -1.72
C SER A 144 6.68 -9.35 -0.25
N LYS A 145 5.97 -8.71 0.66
CA LYS A 145 6.19 -8.77 2.12
C LYS A 145 5.80 -10.14 2.67
N LEU A 146 4.64 -10.69 2.23
CA LEU A 146 4.23 -12.06 2.57
C LEU A 146 5.31 -13.08 2.17
N SER A 147 5.83 -12.98 0.95
CA SER A 147 6.85 -13.89 0.42
C SER A 147 8.17 -13.82 1.19
N ASN A 148 8.48 -12.67 1.78
CA ASN A 148 9.66 -12.47 2.61
C ASN A 148 9.46 -12.87 4.08
N GLY A 149 8.24 -13.29 4.46
CA GLY A 149 7.91 -13.61 5.85
C GLY A 149 7.68 -12.38 6.74
N GLU A 150 7.53 -11.19 6.15
CA GLU A 150 7.26 -9.94 6.87
C GLU A 150 5.76 -9.75 7.06
N TYR A 151 5.11 -10.70 7.77
CA TYR A 151 3.65 -10.81 7.86
C TYR A 151 3.00 -9.56 8.45
N ALA A 152 3.48 -9.06 9.58
CA ALA A 152 2.95 -7.86 10.20
C ALA A 152 2.95 -6.67 9.22
N LYS A 153 4.07 -6.43 8.54
CA LYS A 153 4.18 -5.36 7.54
C LYS A 153 3.28 -5.58 6.33
N ALA A 154 3.04 -6.84 5.94
CA ALA A 154 2.14 -7.16 4.84
C ALA A 154 0.69 -6.80 5.20
N PHE A 155 0.26 -7.17 6.40
CA PHE A 155 -1.11 -6.90 6.87
C PHE A 155 -1.33 -5.41 7.20
N GLU A 156 -0.33 -4.73 7.76
CA GLU A 156 -0.37 -3.27 7.92
C GLU A 156 -0.45 -2.55 6.58
N CYS A 157 0.34 -2.99 5.59
CA CYS A 157 0.30 -2.44 4.23
C CYS A 157 -1.08 -2.64 3.58
N PHE A 158 -1.67 -3.82 3.73
CA PHE A 158 -3.03 -4.09 3.26
C PHE A 158 -4.04 -3.14 3.93
N ALA A 159 -4.02 -3.02 5.25
CA ALA A 159 -4.92 -2.14 5.99
C ALA A 159 -4.78 -0.66 5.57
N ASP A 160 -3.54 -0.16 5.42
CA ASP A 160 -3.26 1.21 5.00
C ASP A 160 -3.77 1.49 3.59
N LEU A 161 -3.58 0.55 2.67
CA LEU A 161 -4.04 0.68 1.29
C LEU A 161 -5.57 0.61 1.22
N CYS A 162 -6.21 -0.30 1.96
CA CYS A 162 -7.67 -0.34 2.03
C CYS A 162 -8.25 0.98 2.52
N ASP A 163 -7.64 1.57 3.53
CA ASP A 163 -8.05 2.88 4.04
C ASP A 163 -7.91 4.01 3.01
N ASP A 164 -6.79 4.04 2.29
CA ASP A 164 -6.54 5.02 1.24
C ASP A 164 -7.53 4.87 0.07
N PHE A 165 -7.80 3.63 -0.34
CA PHE A 165 -8.77 3.32 -1.40
C PHE A 165 -10.20 3.70 -1.02
N LEU A 166 -10.64 3.37 0.19
CA LEU A 166 -11.95 3.74 0.71
C LEU A 166 -12.08 5.26 0.82
N THR A 167 -11.03 5.95 1.29
CA THR A 167 -11.00 7.42 1.38
C THR A 167 -11.10 8.04 -0.01
N GLN A 168 -10.37 7.52 -0.99
CA GLN A 168 -10.44 8.00 -2.36
C GLN A 168 -11.82 7.74 -2.99
N ALA A 169 -12.37 6.55 -2.81
CA ALA A 169 -13.68 6.19 -3.34
C ALA A 169 -14.79 7.10 -2.80
N ALA A 170 -14.68 7.53 -1.53
CA ALA A 170 -15.61 8.49 -0.93
C ALA A 170 -15.62 9.87 -1.62
N THR A 171 -14.60 10.21 -2.42
CA THR A 171 -14.59 11.44 -3.25
C THR A 171 -15.44 11.31 -4.52
N GLY A 172 -15.92 10.11 -4.84
CA GLY A 172 -16.66 9.79 -6.07
C GLY A 172 -15.77 9.38 -7.25
N GLU A 173 -14.46 9.33 -7.07
CA GLU A 173 -13.48 8.92 -8.08
C GLU A 173 -12.59 7.80 -7.50
N PRO A 174 -13.03 6.52 -7.47
CA PRO A 174 -12.24 5.43 -6.94
C PRO A 174 -10.93 5.27 -7.74
N TYR A 175 -9.92 4.69 -7.11
CA TYR A 175 -8.68 4.36 -7.80
C TYR A 175 -8.93 3.34 -8.92
N ASP A 176 -8.37 3.63 -10.10
CA ASP A 176 -8.41 2.79 -11.28
C ASP A 176 -7.11 2.98 -12.10
N VAL A 177 -6.99 2.33 -13.24
CA VAL A 177 -5.80 2.29 -14.12
C VAL A 177 -5.15 3.68 -14.31
N ASP A 178 -5.96 4.73 -14.49
CA ASP A 178 -5.47 6.07 -14.84
C ASP A 178 -5.08 6.93 -13.62
N ASN A 179 -5.51 6.57 -12.42
CA ASN A 179 -5.33 7.40 -11.21
C ASN A 179 -4.78 6.67 -9.99
N MET A 180 -4.10 5.53 -10.18
CA MET A 180 -3.51 4.75 -9.09
C MET A 180 -2.69 5.60 -8.11
N PRO A 181 -2.62 5.21 -6.82
CA PRO A 181 -1.81 5.89 -5.82
C PRO A 181 -0.37 6.02 -6.31
N LYS A 182 0.14 7.25 -6.36
CA LYS A 182 1.57 7.45 -6.61
C LYS A 182 2.31 6.99 -5.36
N GLY A 183 3.15 5.98 -5.49
CA GLY A 183 3.91 5.41 -4.38
C GLY A 183 4.55 6.51 -3.53
N LYS A 184 4.46 6.39 -2.21
CA LYS A 184 5.07 7.33 -1.27
C LYS A 184 6.56 7.44 -1.60
N VAL A 185 7.00 8.61 -2.09
CA VAL A 185 8.41 8.86 -2.37
C VAL A 185 9.15 8.74 -1.05
N SER A 186 10.00 7.71 -0.94
CA SER A 186 10.81 7.52 0.26
C SER A 186 11.61 8.80 0.54
N PRO A 187 11.61 9.31 1.79
CA PRO A 187 12.43 10.46 2.16
C PRO A 187 13.91 10.29 1.79
N PHE A 188 14.37 9.06 1.70
CA PHE A 188 15.72 8.72 1.26
C PHE A 188 16.00 9.21 -0.18
N TRP A 189 15.07 9.11 -1.11
CA TRP A 189 15.23 9.61 -2.47
C TRP A 189 15.34 11.14 -2.51
N LEU A 190 14.59 11.83 -1.67
CA LEU A 190 14.69 13.29 -1.55
C LEU A 190 16.10 13.72 -1.07
N TYR A 191 16.66 12.99 -0.11
CA TYR A 191 18.03 13.26 0.35
C TYR A 191 19.08 12.94 -0.72
N THR A 192 18.92 11.85 -1.46
CA THR A 192 19.85 11.49 -2.55
C THR A 192 19.82 12.53 -3.67
N ASP A 193 18.64 12.97 -4.07
CA ASP A 193 18.48 14.00 -5.10
C ASP A 193 19.11 15.33 -4.66
N LEU A 194 18.95 15.73 -3.40
CA LEU A 194 19.54 16.93 -2.85
C LEU A 194 21.07 16.85 -2.82
N VAL A 195 21.63 15.71 -2.45
CA VAL A 195 23.08 15.45 -2.47
C VAL A 195 23.63 15.51 -3.90
N VAL A 196 22.98 14.87 -4.84
CA VAL A 196 23.37 14.88 -6.27
C VAL A 196 23.32 16.32 -6.82
N ALA A 197 22.23 17.05 -6.56
CA ALA A 197 22.09 18.45 -6.97
C ALA A 197 23.19 19.34 -6.38
N PHE A 198 23.56 19.11 -5.11
CA PHE A 198 24.66 19.82 -4.48
C PHE A 198 26.00 19.58 -5.18
N PHE A 199 26.36 18.34 -5.49
CA PHE A 199 27.61 18.02 -6.17
C PHE A 199 27.65 18.58 -7.60
N ILE A 200 26.55 18.53 -8.34
CA ILE A 200 26.45 19.12 -9.68
C ILE A 200 26.65 20.64 -9.60
N SER A 201 25.95 21.31 -8.69
CA SER A 201 26.06 22.77 -8.49
C SER A 201 27.47 23.15 -8.08
N PHE A 202 28.08 22.41 -7.16
CA PHE A 202 29.45 22.64 -6.71
C PHE A 202 30.48 22.50 -7.86
N GLY A 203 30.29 21.47 -8.71
CA GLY A 203 31.11 21.24 -9.89
C GLY A 203 31.06 22.43 -10.89
N ILE A 204 29.85 22.93 -11.15
CA ILE A 204 29.64 24.09 -12.04
C ILE A 204 30.29 25.35 -11.47
N VAL A 205 30.06 25.64 -10.18
CA VAL A 205 30.64 26.82 -9.50
C VAL A 205 32.15 26.73 -9.47
N LYS A 206 32.73 25.57 -9.13
CA LYS A 206 34.17 25.35 -9.12
C LYS A 206 34.80 25.50 -10.51
N GLY A 207 34.12 25.01 -11.55
CA GLY A 207 34.53 25.17 -12.95
C GLY A 207 34.58 26.66 -13.37
N LYS A 208 33.53 27.40 -13.08
CA LYS A 208 33.48 28.87 -13.35
C LYS A 208 34.48 29.63 -12.51
N SER A 209 34.68 29.29 -11.25
CA SER A 209 35.67 29.93 -10.37
C SER A 209 37.12 29.72 -10.85
N ARG A 210 37.44 28.58 -11.47
CA ARG A 210 38.76 28.37 -12.12
C ARG A 210 39.03 29.37 -13.26
N ASN A 211 38.00 29.63 -14.06
CA ASN A 211 38.13 30.60 -15.17
C ASN A 211 38.32 32.03 -14.68
N LEU A 212 37.70 32.37 -13.54
CA LEU A 212 37.89 33.70 -12.90
C LEU A 212 39.28 33.90 -12.27
N LYS A 213 39.94 32.82 -11.81
CA LYS A 213 41.30 32.86 -11.27
C LYS A 213 42.39 33.16 -12.34
N SER A 214 42.07 33.00 -13.61
CA SER A 214 42.99 33.35 -14.71
C SER A 214 43.09 34.85 -14.98
N VAL A 215 42.17 35.64 -14.43
CA VAL A 215 42.25 37.10 -14.52
C VAL A 215 43.27 37.59 -13.50
N LYS A 216 44.49 37.94 -13.98
CA LYS A 216 45.52 38.52 -13.14
C LYS A 216 45.03 39.86 -12.61
N LYS A 217 44.94 39.99 -11.30
CA LYS A 217 44.62 41.28 -10.66
C LYS A 217 45.73 42.25 -10.98
N GLN A 218 45.42 43.30 -11.72
CA GLN A 218 46.39 44.34 -12.06
C GLN A 218 46.57 45.25 -10.84
N GLU A 219 47.70 45.17 -10.20
CA GLU A 219 47.97 45.85 -8.94
C GLU A 219 48.43 47.31 -9.16
N SER A 220 48.80 47.69 -10.39
CA SER A 220 49.20 49.03 -10.68
C SER A 220 48.75 49.56 -12.05
N ALA A 221 48.45 50.83 -12.17
CA ALA A 221 48.07 51.49 -13.41
C ALA A 221 49.22 51.66 -14.40
N LYS A 222 50.43 51.14 -14.11
CA LYS A 222 51.63 51.28 -14.92
C LYS A 222 51.46 50.86 -16.40
N ALA A 223 50.59 49.92 -16.69
CA ALA A 223 50.35 49.49 -18.06
C ALA A 223 49.54 50.52 -18.89
N TYR A 224 48.89 51.44 -18.23
CA TYR A 224 48.15 52.54 -18.87
C TYR A 224 48.94 53.91 -18.89
N GLU A 225 50.09 53.94 -18.24
CA GLU A 225 50.93 55.10 -18.27
C GLU A 225 51.77 55.10 -19.54
N ARG A 226 51.64 56.17 -20.32
CA ARG A 226 52.53 56.46 -21.46
C ARG A 226 53.80 57.02 -20.91
N SER A 227 54.92 56.34 -21.03
CA SER A 227 56.23 56.80 -20.57
C SER A 227 56.51 58.21 -21.08
N GLY A 228 56.73 59.17 -20.17
CA GLY A 228 57.03 60.59 -20.50
C GLY A 228 55.78 61.49 -20.64
N SER A 229 54.55 60.97 -20.43
CA SER A 229 53.37 61.83 -20.56
C SER A 229 53.07 62.70 -19.33
N LEU A 230 53.65 62.35 -18.15
CA LEU A 230 53.52 63.15 -16.95
C LEU A 230 54.72 64.05 -16.75
N SER A 231 54.56 65.36 -16.97
CA SER A 231 55.58 66.44 -16.67
C SER A 231 55.05 67.23 -15.49
N LEU A 232 55.57 66.94 -14.29
CA LEU A 232 55.26 67.71 -13.08
C LEU A 232 56.04 68.94 -13.01
N ARG A 233 55.43 70.15 -13.15
CA ARG A 233 56.04 71.44 -12.94
C ARG A 233 56.29 71.82 -11.47
N ARG A 234 55.51 71.16 -10.56
CA ARG A 234 55.59 71.34 -9.11
C ARG A 234 55.09 70.12 -8.41
N SER A 235 55.91 69.56 -7.51
CA SER A 235 55.48 68.47 -6.63
C SER A 235 55.53 68.99 -5.21
N THR A 236 54.34 69.20 -4.60
CA THR A 236 54.22 69.53 -3.20
C THR A 236 53.26 68.52 -2.55
N ASP A 237 53.76 67.84 -1.51
CA ASP A 237 52.89 67.01 -0.65
C ASP A 237 52.25 67.96 0.34
N SER A 238 50.89 67.99 0.32
CA SER A 238 50.09 68.60 1.36
C SER A 238 49.31 67.53 2.10
N PHE A 239 49.44 67.48 3.41
CA PHE A 239 48.67 66.59 4.26
C PHE A 239 47.19 67.06 4.30
N VAL A 240 46.29 66.27 3.76
CA VAL A 240 44.86 66.68 3.62
C VAL A 240 44.04 66.26 4.83
N ASN A 241 44.23 65.04 5.30
CA ASN A 241 43.50 64.54 6.48
C ASN A 241 44.09 63.23 6.94
N ARG A 242 44.00 62.96 8.25
CA ARG A 242 44.23 61.63 8.85
C ARG A 242 43.05 61.22 9.73
N ILE A 243 42.29 60.27 9.29
CA ILE A 243 41.24 59.67 10.13
C ILE A 243 41.84 58.46 10.86
N VAL A 244 41.92 58.54 12.19
CA VAL A 244 42.32 57.43 13.04
C VAL A 244 41.07 56.89 13.71
N THR A 245 40.63 55.68 13.32
CA THR A 245 39.56 55.00 14.00
C THR A 245 40.17 54.06 15.06
N GLN A 246 40.02 54.41 16.36
CA GLN A 246 40.33 53.46 17.44
C GLN A 246 39.11 52.58 17.69
N LYS A 247 39.30 51.26 17.59
CA LYS A 247 38.33 50.26 18.00
C LYS A 247 38.76 49.74 19.36
N THR A 248 38.02 50.08 20.39
CA THR A 248 38.20 49.52 21.75
C THR A 248 37.69 48.07 21.74
N ILE A 249 38.48 47.18 22.32
CA ILE A 249 38.19 45.75 22.48
C ILE A 249 37.29 45.60 23.70
#